data_b631620bda14effe988aa99d8bdd049d
#
_entry.id   b631620bda14effe988aa99d8bdd049d
#
_cell.length_a   1.000
_cell.length_b   1.000
_cell.length_c   1.000
_cell.angle_alpha   90.00
_cell.angle_beta   90.00
_cell.angle_gamma   90.00
#
_symmetry.space_group_name_H-M   'P 1'
#
loop_
_entity.id
_entity.type
_entity.pdbx_description
1 polymer ?
#
loop_
_entity_poly.entity_id
_entity_poly.type
_entity_poly.pdbx_seq_one_letter_code
_entity_poly.pdbx_strand_id
1 'polypeptide(L)'
;MVTKLSILFLFVISLSVKGAEKFPLLVQGHAHNDYYHKRPLEDALECFFCSIEVDVFLKDGKFLVGHDRVELREGRTLERLYLDPLKKRVLDGKGYVYEEKKRITLFIDIKSDGREAYAELRKLLKDYNNIVSGLVDGVWKERAVDIVVSGNRAKEMIANDSTRRVGIDGRISDFGSNQSNHLMPIISDRWSSHFNWRGEGTFSDKEKTKLKGMIQRAHKEGRRIRFWATPDKKSVWRELEDAGVDLINTDDLKGLSDFIRTYNKK
;
A
#
# COMPACT_ATOMS: atom_id res chain seq x y z
N MET A 1 -13.33 2.95 79.86
CA MET A 1 -12.58 3.47 78.73
C MET A 1 -12.83 2.54 77.57
N VAL A 2 -13.72 2.93 76.62
CA VAL A 2 -14.09 2.09 75.48
C VAL A 2 -13.46 2.72 74.25
N THR A 3 -12.46 2.04 73.64
CA THR A 3 -11.74 2.48 72.46
C THR A 3 -12.58 2.17 71.24
N LYS A 4 -13.04 3.20 70.51
CA LYS A 4 -13.73 3.07 69.19
C LYS A 4 -12.70 2.79 68.13
N LEU A 5 -12.79 1.61 67.50
CA LEU A 5 -12.04 1.24 66.31
C LEU A 5 -12.78 1.76 65.07
N SER A 6 -12.21 2.77 64.40
CA SER A 6 -12.74 3.28 63.11
C SER A 6 -12.18 2.44 61.96
N ILE A 7 -13.04 1.71 61.28
CA ILE A 7 -12.70 0.96 60.05
C ILE A 7 -12.82 1.91 58.86
N LEU A 8 -11.70 2.23 58.23
CA LEU A 8 -11.63 3.02 57.00
C LEU A 8 -11.89 2.10 55.81
N PHE A 9 -13.04 2.24 55.13
CA PHE A 9 -13.33 1.54 53.88
C PHE A 9 -12.62 2.25 52.74
N LEU A 10 -11.56 1.65 52.18
CA LEU A 10 -10.96 2.09 50.93
C LEU A 10 -11.86 1.61 49.74
N PHE A 11 -12.50 2.58 49.13
CA PHE A 11 -13.20 2.33 47.84
C PHE A 11 -12.15 2.29 46.74
N VAL A 12 -11.82 1.09 46.25
CA VAL A 12 -11.01 0.93 45.01
C VAL A 12 -11.91 1.16 43.83
N ILE A 13 -11.85 2.35 43.22
CA ILE A 13 -12.52 2.63 41.92
C ILE A 13 -11.70 1.92 40.85
N SER A 14 -12.20 0.78 40.41
CA SER A 14 -11.71 0.09 39.21
C SER A 14 -12.09 0.92 37.98
N LEU A 15 -11.15 1.70 37.48
CA LEU A 15 -11.24 2.33 36.16
C LEU A 15 -11.15 1.22 35.11
N SER A 16 -12.31 0.80 34.58
CA SER A 16 -12.38 -0.06 33.40
C SER A 16 -11.81 0.75 32.22
N VAL A 17 -10.57 0.51 31.86
CA VAL A 17 -10.01 0.99 30.59
C VAL A 17 -10.79 0.26 29.51
N LYS A 18 -11.76 0.96 28.88
CA LYS A 18 -12.38 0.47 27.64
C LYS A 18 -11.24 0.16 26.68
N GLY A 19 -11.07 -1.12 26.32
CA GLY A 19 -10.10 -1.53 25.31
C GLY A 19 -10.27 -0.66 24.07
N ALA A 20 -9.17 -0.12 23.54
CA ALA A 20 -9.20 0.65 22.32
C ALA A 20 -9.93 -0.16 21.24
N GLU A 21 -10.92 0.45 20.60
CA GLU A 21 -11.68 -0.20 19.54
C GLU A 21 -10.68 -0.61 18.45
N LYS A 22 -10.49 -1.93 18.25
CA LYS A 22 -9.60 -2.43 17.18
C LYS A 22 -10.27 -2.14 15.85
N PHE A 23 -9.71 -1.21 15.11
CA PHE A 23 -10.18 -0.92 13.77
C PHE A 23 -9.64 -1.96 12.78
N PRO A 24 -10.46 -2.44 11.82
CA PRO A 24 -10.00 -3.39 10.82
C PRO A 24 -8.95 -2.74 9.90
N LEU A 25 -8.00 -3.55 9.42
CA LEU A 25 -7.02 -3.11 8.43
C LEU A 25 -7.70 -2.71 7.13
N LEU A 26 -7.23 -1.62 6.52
CA LEU A 26 -7.73 -1.10 5.26
C LEU A 26 -6.98 -1.78 4.10
N VAL A 27 -7.32 -3.05 3.85
CA VAL A 27 -6.63 -3.87 2.85
C VAL A 27 -6.90 -3.41 1.41
N GLN A 28 -8.04 -2.75 1.18
CA GLN A 28 -8.44 -2.17 -0.10
C GLN A 28 -8.01 -0.70 -0.27
N GLY A 29 -7.46 -0.06 0.76
CA GLY A 29 -6.95 1.30 0.66
C GLY A 29 -5.53 1.35 0.09
N HIS A 30 -5.28 2.29 -0.81
CA HIS A 30 -3.96 2.60 -1.34
C HIS A 30 -3.61 4.06 -1.09
N ALA A 31 -2.65 4.29 -0.20
CA ALA A 31 -2.11 5.61 0.11
C ALA A 31 -1.23 6.07 -1.07
N HIS A 32 -1.83 6.86 -1.96
CA HIS A 32 -1.16 7.43 -3.13
C HIS A 32 -0.33 8.65 -2.71
N ASN A 33 0.84 8.83 -3.32
CA ASN A 33 1.73 9.96 -3.02
C ASN A 33 1.97 10.17 -1.50
N ASP A 34 2.10 9.09 -0.75
CA ASP A 34 2.17 9.12 0.73
C ASP A 34 3.25 10.07 1.28
N TYR A 35 4.33 10.29 0.52
CA TYR A 35 5.43 11.17 0.88
C TYR A 35 5.06 12.66 1.00
N TYR A 36 3.86 13.08 0.57
CA TYR A 36 3.33 14.43 0.79
C TYR A 36 2.72 14.62 2.18
N HIS A 37 2.41 13.54 2.89
CA HIS A 37 1.90 13.65 4.25
C HIS A 37 2.98 14.15 5.21
N LYS A 38 2.54 14.71 6.35
CA LYS A 38 3.44 15.28 7.35
C LYS A 38 4.43 14.24 7.91
N ARG A 39 3.97 13.01 8.09
CA ARG A 39 4.76 11.87 8.55
C ARG A 39 4.58 10.73 7.53
N PRO A 40 5.35 10.76 6.40
CA PRO A 40 5.29 9.69 5.41
C PRO A 40 5.39 8.31 6.05
N LEU A 41 4.68 7.34 5.51
CA LEU A 41 4.46 6.01 6.05
C LEU A 41 3.63 5.99 7.35
N GLU A 42 4.01 6.78 8.36
CA GLU A 42 3.38 6.72 9.68
C GLU A 42 1.90 7.14 9.62
N ASP A 43 1.57 8.21 8.88
CA ASP A 43 0.19 8.67 8.74
C ASP A 43 -0.69 7.62 8.03
N ALA A 44 -0.16 6.93 7.01
CA ALA A 44 -0.84 5.84 6.33
C ALA A 44 -1.04 4.62 7.25
N LEU A 45 0.00 4.25 8.01
CA LEU A 45 -0.08 3.13 8.95
C LEU A 45 -1.04 3.40 10.11
N GLU A 46 -1.13 4.64 10.62
CA GLU A 46 -2.10 5.03 11.64
C GLU A 46 -3.54 5.01 11.12
N CYS A 47 -3.73 5.23 9.81
CA CYS A 47 -5.01 5.03 9.12
C CYS A 47 -5.26 3.58 8.70
N PHE A 48 -4.36 2.64 9.06
CA PHE A 48 -4.44 1.19 8.83
C PHE A 48 -4.31 0.75 7.36
N PHE A 49 -3.71 1.56 6.51
CA PHE A 49 -3.46 1.20 5.12
C PHE A 49 -2.47 0.04 4.99
N CYS A 50 -2.78 -0.90 4.08
CA CYS A 50 -1.89 -2.01 3.73
C CYS A 50 -1.20 -1.85 2.38
N SER A 51 -1.46 -0.76 1.66
CA SER A 51 -0.82 -0.43 0.39
C SER A 51 -0.44 1.05 0.37
N ILE A 52 0.83 1.35 0.07
CA ILE A 52 1.42 2.67 0.21
C ILE A 52 2.31 2.93 -1.01
N GLU A 53 2.29 4.14 -1.57
CA GLU A 53 3.07 4.53 -2.75
C GLU A 53 4.05 5.64 -2.42
N VAL A 54 5.28 5.47 -2.91
CA VAL A 54 6.35 6.44 -2.84
C VAL A 54 7.00 6.64 -4.20
N ASP A 55 7.15 7.91 -4.62
CA ASP A 55 7.86 8.29 -5.84
C ASP A 55 9.34 8.51 -5.54
N VAL A 56 10.20 7.98 -6.41
CA VAL A 56 11.64 8.04 -6.21
C VAL A 56 12.40 8.38 -7.49
N PHE A 57 13.48 9.13 -7.29
CA PHE A 57 14.52 9.34 -8.30
C PHE A 57 15.82 8.71 -7.81
N LEU A 58 16.47 7.93 -8.65
CA LEU A 58 17.86 7.55 -8.43
C LEU A 58 18.75 8.76 -8.76
N LYS A 59 19.53 9.20 -7.80
CA LYS A 59 20.51 10.26 -7.93
C LYS A 59 21.73 9.95 -7.07
N ASP A 60 22.92 9.94 -7.66
CA ASP A 60 24.20 9.69 -6.97
C ASP A 60 24.16 8.41 -6.09
N GLY A 61 23.57 7.33 -6.60
CA GLY A 61 23.43 6.04 -5.92
C GLY A 61 22.39 6.01 -4.79
N LYS A 62 21.59 7.06 -4.58
CA LYS A 62 20.55 7.15 -3.55
C LYS A 62 19.18 7.31 -4.17
N PHE A 63 18.18 6.72 -3.56
CA PHE A 63 16.77 6.92 -3.93
C PHE A 63 16.19 8.10 -3.17
N LEU A 64 16.14 9.26 -3.82
CA LEU A 64 15.55 10.47 -3.27
C LEU A 64 14.04 10.50 -3.54
N VAL A 65 13.27 10.87 -2.53
CA VAL A 65 11.79 10.87 -2.56
C VAL A 65 11.25 12.22 -3.01
N GLY A 66 10.36 12.18 -4.00
CA GLY A 66 9.63 13.33 -4.54
C GLY A 66 8.99 13.02 -5.89
N HIS A 67 7.96 13.78 -6.26
CA HIS A 67 7.27 13.64 -7.54
C HIS A 67 8.06 14.27 -8.68
N ASP A 68 8.68 15.42 -8.40
CA ASP A 68 9.48 16.19 -9.34
C ASP A 68 10.91 16.42 -8.83
N ARG A 69 11.85 16.65 -9.76
CA ARG A 69 13.28 16.87 -9.42
C ARG A 69 13.50 18.05 -8.48
N VAL A 70 12.65 19.06 -8.54
CA VAL A 70 12.75 20.26 -7.68
C VAL A 70 12.41 19.99 -6.21
N GLU A 71 11.71 18.90 -5.93
CA GLU A 71 11.29 18.47 -4.57
C GLU A 71 12.39 17.69 -3.85
N LEU A 72 13.40 17.20 -4.58
CA LEU A 72 14.39 16.28 -4.01
C LEU A 72 15.22 16.96 -2.93
N ARG A 73 15.40 16.27 -1.81
CA ARG A 73 16.22 16.69 -0.67
C ARG A 73 17.06 15.50 -0.21
N GLU A 74 18.35 15.73 0.08
CA GLU A 74 19.31 14.68 0.47
C GLU A 74 18.84 13.83 1.67
N GLY A 75 18.17 14.45 2.63
CA GLY A 75 17.65 13.76 3.82
C GLY A 75 16.35 12.98 3.62
N ARG A 76 15.73 13.04 2.43
CA ARG A 76 14.46 12.36 2.13
C ARG A 76 14.75 11.18 1.20
N THR A 77 15.25 10.08 1.74
CA THR A 77 15.54 8.87 0.98
C THR A 77 14.48 7.79 1.22
N LEU A 78 14.38 6.85 0.27
CA LEU A 78 13.51 5.67 0.36
C LEU A 78 13.78 4.88 1.64
N GLU A 79 15.05 4.69 1.97
CA GLU A 79 15.48 3.98 3.16
C GLU A 79 14.95 4.68 4.42
N ARG A 80 15.27 5.96 4.58
CA ARG A 80 14.95 6.72 5.79
C ARG A 80 13.44 6.86 6.03
N LEU A 81 12.67 7.09 4.95
CA LEU A 81 11.23 7.38 5.08
C LEU A 81 10.37 6.11 5.10
N TYR A 82 10.82 5.01 4.49
CA TYR A 82 10.00 3.82 4.31
C TYR A 82 10.68 2.53 4.76
N LEU A 83 11.85 2.16 4.20
CA LEU A 83 12.41 0.83 4.41
C LEU A 83 12.90 0.61 5.83
N ASP A 84 13.60 1.57 6.44
CA ASP A 84 14.11 1.47 7.81
C ASP A 84 12.96 1.47 8.83
N PRO A 85 11.96 2.38 8.74
CA PRO A 85 10.79 2.32 9.63
C PRO A 85 9.99 1.02 9.49
N LEU A 86 9.79 0.51 8.27
CA LEU A 86 9.13 -0.77 8.04
C LEU A 86 9.93 -1.93 8.66
N LYS A 87 11.26 -1.93 8.46
CA LYS A 87 12.15 -2.93 9.05
C LYS A 87 12.06 -2.93 10.57
N LYS A 88 12.10 -1.75 11.18
CA LYS A 88 11.94 -1.61 12.62
C LYS A 88 10.60 -2.17 13.09
N ARG A 89 9.48 -1.76 12.46
CA ARG A 89 8.15 -2.23 12.84
C ARG A 89 7.99 -3.75 12.70
N VAL A 90 8.52 -4.33 11.62
CA VAL A 90 8.46 -5.80 11.41
C VAL A 90 9.25 -6.55 12.48
N LEU A 91 10.43 -6.04 12.86
CA LEU A 91 11.25 -6.67 13.92
C LEU A 91 10.58 -6.56 15.29
N ASP A 92 10.05 -5.38 15.62
CA ASP A 92 9.33 -5.13 16.89
C ASP A 92 8.00 -5.91 16.92
N GLY A 93 7.33 -6.05 15.79
CA GLY A 93 6.03 -6.70 15.57
C GLY A 93 6.08 -8.21 15.32
N LYS A 94 7.20 -8.88 15.70
CA LYS A 94 7.36 -10.34 15.55
C LYS A 94 7.12 -10.84 14.12
N GLY A 95 7.63 -10.12 13.15
CA GLY A 95 7.61 -10.50 11.74
C GLY A 95 6.52 -9.82 10.89
N TYR A 96 5.74 -8.91 11.45
CA TYR A 96 4.70 -8.17 10.73
C TYR A 96 4.64 -6.68 11.15
N VAL A 97 4.08 -5.83 10.26
CA VAL A 97 3.87 -4.40 10.57
C VAL A 97 2.65 -4.20 11.47
N TYR A 98 1.63 -5.05 11.33
CA TYR A 98 0.41 -5.05 12.11
C TYR A 98 0.22 -6.37 12.88
N GLU A 99 -0.48 -6.32 14.01
CA GLU A 99 -0.79 -7.52 14.83
C GLU A 99 -1.58 -8.58 14.06
N GLU A 100 -2.43 -8.16 13.10
CA GLU A 100 -3.25 -9.03 12.26
C GLU A 100 -2.46 -9.84 11.24
N LYS A 101 -1.14 -9.71 11.23
CA LYS A 101 -0.22 -10.45 10.37
C LYS A 101 -0.51 -10.30 8.87
N LYS A 102 -1.01 -9.13 8.46
CA LYS A 102 -1.17 -8.79 7.05
C LYS A 102 0.12 -8.22 6.48
N ARG A 103 0.36 -8.55 5.21
CA ARG A 103 1.48 -7.98 4.46
C ARG A 103 1.17 -6.55 4.05
N ILE A 104 2.22 -5.72 4.02
CA ILE A 104 2.19 -4.38 3.43
C ILE A 104 2.68 -4.48 1.98
N THR A 105 2.02 -3.77 1.09
CA THR A 105 2.53 -3.54 -0.27
C THR A 105 3.11 -2.13 -0.34
N LEU A 106 4.41 -2.00 -0.60
CA LEU A 106 5.06 -0.73 -0.88
C LEU A 106 5.25 -0.61 -2.39
N PHE A 107 4.52 0.32 -3.01
CA PHE A 107 4.76 0.73 -4.39
C PHE A 107 5.92 1.71 -4.43
N ILE A 108 6.89 1.42 -5.29
CA ILE A 108 8.01 2.31 -5.58
C ILE A 108 7.85 2.77 -7.03
N ASP A 109 7.36 4.00 -7.19
CA ASP A 109 7.19 4.62 -8.51
C ASP A 109 8.52 5.27 -8.93
N ILE A 110 9.19 4.66 -9.88
CA ILE A 110 10.50 5.11 -10.37
C ILE A 110 10.30 6.21 -11.40
N LYS A 111 10.79 7.42 -11.08
CA LYS A 111 10.71 8.61 -11.96
C LYS A 111 11.98 8.82 -12.79
N SER A 112 13.10 8.16 -12.46
CA SER A 112 14.37 8.17 -13.20
C SER A 112 14.46 7.03 -14.21
N ASP A 113 15.65 6.77 -14.81
CA ASP A 113 15.85 5.61 -15.68
C ASP A 113 15.55 4.30 -14.95
N GLY A 114 14.68 3.49 -15.53
CA GLY A 114 14.20 2.28 -14.87
C GLY A 114 15.24 1.17 -14.75
N ARG A 115 16.19 1.08 -15.69
CA ARG A 115 17.21 0.02 -15.69
C ARG A 115 18.28 0.30 -14.63
N GLU A 116 18.76 1.55 -14.60
CA GLU A 116 19.71 2.00 -13.59
C GLU A 116 19.09 1.94 -12.20
N ALA A 117 17.86 2.44 -12.05
CA ALA A 117 17.14 2.40 -10.79
C ALA A 117 16.91 0.97 -10.31
N TYR A 118 16.49 0.05 -11.18
CA TYR A 118 16.31 -1.33 -10.76
C TYR A 118 17.62 -2.00 -10.33
N ALA A 119 18.72 -1.73 -11.04
CA ALA A 119 20.04 -2.26 -10.68
C ALA A 119 20.47 -1.84 -9.26
N GLU A 120 20.22 -0.58 -8.88
CA GLU A 120 20.52 -0.08 -7.53
C GLU A 120 19.48 -0.57 -6.49
N LEU A 121 18.19 -0.58 -6.83
CA LEU A 121 17.14 -1.08 -5.94
C LEU A 121 17.38 -2.55 -5.57
N ARG A 122 17.81 -3.36 -6.52
CA ARG A 122 18.19 -4.76 -6.29
C ARG A 122 19.33 -4.90 -5.27
N LYS A 123 20.32 -3.99 -5.31
CA LYS A 123 21.40 -3.98 -4.32
C LYS A 123 20.88 -3.57 -2.94
N LEU A 124 20.13 -2.47 -2.89
CA LEU A 124 19.54 -1.94 -1.66
C LEU A 124 18.67 -2.96 -0.94
N LEU A 125 17.80 -3.67 -1.65
CA LEU A 125 16.87 -4.62 -1.04
C LEU A 125 17.53 -5.87 -0.46
N LYS A 126 18.83 -6.09 -0.68
CA LYS A 126 19.58 -7.15 0.02
C LYS A 126 19.63 -6.90 1.53
N ASP A 127 19.71 -5.64 1.97
CA ASP A 127 19.77 -5.27 3.38
C ASP A 127 18.42 -5.40 4.10
N TYR A 128 17.34 -5.61 3.31
CA TYR A 128 15.96 -5.80 3.78
C TYR A 128 15.42 -7.20 3.48
N ASN A 129 16.30 -8.14 3.15
CA ASN A 129 15.94 -9.49 2.71
C ASN A 129 15.16 -10.30 3.77
N ASN A 130 15.25 -9.92 5.03
CA ASN A 130 14.53 -10.53 6.14
C ASN A 130 13.07 -10.07 6.27
N ILE A 131 12.72 -8.93 5.67
CA ILE A 131 11.36 -8.37 5.74
C ILE A 131 10.66 -8.31 4.37
N VAL A 132 11.42 -8.29 3.26
CA VAL A 132 10.89 -8.13 1.89
C VAL A 132 10.75 -9.50 1.22
N SER A 133 9.58 -9.77 0.62
CA SER A 133 9.32 -10.94 -0.21
C SER A 133 10.27 -11.03 -1.39
N GLY A 134 10.57 -12.22 -1.86
CA GLY A 134 11.48 -12.38 -3.01
C GLY A 134 11.72 -13.80 -3.43
N LEU A 135 12.39 -13.97 -4.56
CA LEU A 135 12.85 -15.28 -5.03
C LEU A 135 14.05 -15.73 -4.20
N VAL A 136 13.95 -16.93 -3.68
CA VAL A 136 15.04 -17.65 -2.97
C VAL A 136 15.07 -19.05 -3.53
N ASP A 137 16.17 -19.42 -4.17
CA ASP A 137 16.34 -20.73 -4.81
C ASP A 137 15.19 -21.08 -5.78
N GLY A 138 14.77 -20.11 -6.59
CA GLY A 138 13.71 -20.24 -7.57
C GLY A 138 12.29 -20.27 -7.00
N VAL A 139 12.11 -20.19 -5.68
CA VAL A 139 10.80 -20.16 -5.01
C VAL A 139 10.49 -18.78 -4.47
N TRP A 140 9.28 -18.28 -4.72
CA TRP A 140 8.83 -17.02 -4.12
C TRP A 140 8.56 -17.21 -2.63
N LYS A 141 9.33 -16.51 -1.79
CA LYS A 141 9.17 -16.50 -0.34
C LYS A 141 8.45 -15.22 0.08
N GLU A 142 7.26 -15.38 0.62
CA GLU A 142 6.47 -14.27 1.18
C GLU A 142 7.05 -13.83 2.52
N ARG A 143 7.05 -12.49 2.74
CA ARG A 143 7.47 -11.84 3.98
C ARG A 143 6.50 -10.70 4.30
N ALA A 144 6.82 -9.89 5.32
CA ALA A 144 5.94 -8.82 5.79
C ALA A 144 5.67 -7.72 4.75
N VAL A 145 6.62 -7.49 3.82
CA VAL A 145 6.56 -6.41 2.84
C VAL A 145 6.70 -6.95 1.43
N ASP A 146 5.73 -6.66 0.58
CA ASP A 146 5.81 -6.87 -0.86
C ASP A 146 6.19 -5.54 -1.54
N ILE A 147 7.27 -5.54 -2.31
CA ILE A 147 7.65 -4.38 -3.12
C ILE A 147 7.06 -4.52 -4.52
N VAL A 148 6.42 -3.47 -5.02
CA VAL A 148 5.89 -3.40 -6.38
C VAL A 148 6.49 -2.17 -7.08
N VAL A 149 7.21 -2.40 -8.16
CA VAL A 149 7.81 -1.33 -8.96
C VAL A 149 6.79 -0.79 -9.96
N SER A 150 6.56 0.52 -9.91
CA SER A 150 5.73 1.30 -10.83
C SER A 150 6.57 2.35 -11.60
N GLY A 151 5.92 3.23 -12.37
CA GLY A 151 6.61 4.26 -13.15
C GLY A 151 7.48 3.69 -14.27
N ASN A 152 8.75 4.07 -14.31
CA ASN A 152 9.74 3.58 -15.27
C ASN A 152 10.23 2.18 -14.88
N ARG A 153 9.46 1.17 -15.21
CA ARG A 153 9.73 -0.25 -14.87
C ARG A 153 10.66 -0.88 -15.89
N ALA A 154 11.76 -1.47 -15.43
CA ALA A 154 12.64 -2.30 -16.26
C ALA A 154 12.05 -3.73 -16.39
N LYS A 155 10.87 -3.89 -17.01
CA LYS A 155 10.07 -5.12 -17.01
C LYS A 155 10.89 -6.38 -17.33
N GLU A 156 11.61 -6.39 -18.44
CA GLU A 156 12.42 -7.54 -18.87
C GLU A 156 13.55 -7.85 -17.90
N MET A 157 14.23 -6.81 -17.40
CA MET A 157 15.31 -6.98 -16.43
C MET A 157 14.81 -7.55 -15.12
N ILE A 158 13.63 -7.08 -14.63
CA ILE A 158 12.99 -7.60 -13.44
C ILE A 158 12.53 -9.05 -13.65
N ALA A 159 11.90 -9.35 -14.80
CA ALA A 159 11.38 -10.68 -15.09
C ALA A 159 12.49 -11.74 -15.17
N ASN A 160 13.65 -11.37 -15.70
CA ASN A 160 14.80 -12.26 -15.85
C ASN A 160 15.71 -12.36 -14.60
N ASP A 161 15.42 -11.59 -13.54
CA ASP A 161 16.21 -11.67 -12.30
C ASP A 161 15.72 -12.80 -11.41
N SER A 162 16.51 -13.87 -11.34
CA SER A 162 16.23 -15.04 -10.49
C SER A 162 16.37 -14.78 -8.99
N THR A 163 16.82 -13.60 -8.60
CA THR A 163 17.00 -13.18 -7.20
C THR A 163 16.14 -11.98 -6.82
N ARG A 164 15.18 -11.60 -7.70
CA ARG A 164 14.38 -10.40 -7.50
C ARG A 164 13.59 -10.42 -6.20
N ARG A 165 13.44 -9.22 -5.63
CA ARG A 165 12.62 -8.96 -4.43
C ARG A 165 11.49 -7.99 -4.71
N VAL A 166 11.08 -7.88 -5.97
CA VAL A 166 10.04 -6.98 -6.41
C VAL A 166 9.06 -7.68 -7.35
N GLY A 167 7.81 -7.24 -7.35
CA GLY A 167 6.86 -7.42 -8.43
C GLY A 167 6.81 -6.17 -9.31
N ILE A 168 6.05 -6.25 -10.38
CA ILE A 168 5.83 -5.19 -11.37
C ILE A 168 4.36 -4.76 -11.28
N ASP A 169 4.11 -3.45 -11.22
CA ASP A 169 2.80 -2.87 -11.45
C ASP A 169 2.45 -2.98 -12.93
N GLY A 170 1.61 -3.97 -13.30
CA GLY A 170 1.15 -4.22 -14.66
C GLY A 170 0.21 -3.14 -15.18
N ARG A 171 -0.18 -3.25 -16.44
CA ARG A 171 -1.18 -2.40 -17.11
C ARG A 171 -2.27 -3.28 -17.72
N ILE A 172 -3.40 -2.70 -18.06
CA ILE A 172 -4.50 -3.44 -18.73
C ILE A 172 -4.01 -4.11 -20.02
N SER A 173 -3.03 -3.53 -20.70
CA SER A 173 -2.36 -4.14 -21.86
C SER A 173 -1.57 -5.41 -21.53
N ASP A 174 -1.26 -5.66 -20.26
CA ASP A 174 -0.54 -6.86 -19.82
C ASP A 174 -1.48 -8.05 -19.50
N PHE A 175 -2.79 -7.87 -19.64
CA PHE A 175 -3.74 -8.97 -19.52
C PHE A 175 -3.44 -10.08 -20.55
N GLY A 176 -3.43 -11.32 -20.09
CA GLY A 176 -3.13 -12.49 -20.91
C GLY A 176 -1.63 -12.74 -21.11
N SER A 177 -0.74 -12.00 -20.44
CA SER A 177 0.71 -12.16 -20.55
C SER A 177 1.25 -13.45 -19.94
N ASN A 178 0.43 -14.25 -19.23
CA ASN A 178 0.82 -15.48 -18.53
C ASN A 178 1.99 -15.32 -17.54
N GLN A 179 2.27 -14.09 -17.10
CA GLN A 179 3.27 -13.83 -16.08
C GLN A 179 2.79 -14.32 -14.72
N SER A 180 3.71 -14.83 -13.88
CA SER A 180 3.35 -15.27 -12.54
C SER A 180 2.82 -14.13 -11.66
N ASN A 181 1.92 -14.46 -10.74
CA ASN A 181 1.30 -13.47 -9.85
C ASN A 181 2.31 -12.77 -8.93
N HIS A 182 3.40 -13.44 -8.56
CA HIS A 182 4.46 -12.79 -7.79
C HIS A 182 5.37 -11.89 -8.64
N LEU A 183 5.35 -12.02 -9.99
CA LEU A 183 6.04 -11.07 -10.88
C LEU A 183 5.13 -9.88 -11.20
N MET A 184 3.85 -10.12 -11.46
CA MET A 184 2.88 -9.07 -11.78
C MET A 184 1.63 -9.23 -10.90
N PRO A 185 1.73 -8.86 -9.60
CA PRO A 185 0.65 -9.09 -8.63
C PRO A 185 -0.55 -8.17 -8.81
N ILE A 186 -0.37 -7.06 -9.53
CA ILE A 186 -1.35 -5.99 -9.65
C ILE A 186 -1.40 -5.52 -11.09
N ILE A 187 -2.59 -5.20 -11.55
CA ILE A 187 -2.85 -4.47 -12.81
C ILE A 187 -3.38 -3.09 -12.44
N SER A 188 -2.68 -2.06 -12.86
CA SER A 188 -3.11 -0.67 -12.65
C SER A 188 -3.29 0.05 -13.98
N ASP A 189 -4.24 1.01 -14.02
CA ASP A 189 -4.30 1.93 -15.14
C ASP A 189 -4.92 3.27 -14.74
N ARG A 190 -4.79 4.28 -15.61
CA ARG A 190 -5.36 5.60 -15.37
C ARG A 190 -6.88 5.56 -15.52
N TRP A 191 -7.63 6.01 -14.52
CA TRP A 191 -9.09 6.05 -14.56
C TRP A 191 -9.63 6.71 -15.84
N SER A 192 -9.09 7.91 -16.16
CA SER A 192 -9.55 8.69 -17.30
C SER A 192 -9.25 8.08 -18.69
N SER A 193 -8.38 7.07 -18.75
CA SER A 193 -8.15 6.32 -19.99
C SER A 193 -9.28 5.35 -20.32
N HIS A 194 -10.12 5.05 -19.35
CA HIS A 194 -11.15 4.02 -19.46
C HIS A 194 -12.56 4.53 -19.19
N PHE A 195 -12.70 5.55 -18.34
CA PHE A 195 -13.98 6.06 -17.84
C PHE A 195 -14.06 7.58 -17.93
N ASN A 196 -15.22 8.10 -18.34
CA ASN A 196 -15.50 9.53 -18.39
C ASN A 196 -16.08 10.06 -17.09
N TRP A 197 -16.75 9.20 -16.32
CA TRP A 197 -17.36 9.58 -15.06
C TRP A 197 -16.32 10.09 -14.03
N ARG A 198 -16.67 11.19 -13.32
CA ARG A 198 -15.79 11.89 -12.37
C ARG A 198 -16.40 11.99 -10.97
N GLY A 199 -17.34 11.10 -10.64
CA GLY A 199 -17.98 11.07 -9.33
C GLY A 199 -19.20 11.99 -9.19
N GLU A 200 -19.64 12.60 -10.29
CA GLU A 200 -20.85 13.44 -10.35
C GLU A 200 -21.85 12.86 -11.36
N GLY A 201 -23.14 13.03 -11.05
CA GLY A 201 -24.19 12.40 -11.84
C GLY A 201 -24.15 10.88 -11.79
N THR A 202 -24.74 10.25 -12.78
CA THR A 202 -24.89 8.78 -12.85
C THR A 202 -23.66 8.14 -13.50
N PHE A 203 -23.05 7.17 -12.82
CA PHE A 203 -22.09 6.26 -13.45
C PHE A 203 -22.89 5.33 -14.36
N SER A 204 -22.65 5.38 -15.67
CA SER A 204 -23.47 4.68 -16.65
C SER A 204 -23.33 3.16 -16.53
N ASP A 205 -24.42 2.41 -16.82
CA ASP A 205 -24.40 0.94 -16.77
C ASP A 205 -23.34 0.36 -17.73
N LYS A 206 -23.09 1.02 -18.86
CA LYS A 206 -22.04 0.64 -19.80
C LYS A 206 -20.65 0.72 -19.15
N GLU A 207 -20.36 1.80 -18.43
CA GLU A 207 -19.07 1.97 -17.74
C GLU A 207 -18.96 1.04 -16.55
N LYS A 208 -20.05 0.82 -15.78
CA LYS A 208 -20.11 -0.17 -14.69
C LYS A 208 -19.82 -1.59 -15.19
N THR A 209 -20.42 -1.98 -16.33
CA THR A 209 -20.19 -3.29 -16.95
C THR A 209 -18.74 -3.43 -17.40
N LYS A 210 -18.17 -2.37 -18.00
CA LYS A 210 -16.75 -2.33 -18.40
C LYS A 210 -15.82 -2.49 -17.19
N LEU A 211 -16.08 -1.76 -16.10
CA LEU A 211 -15.30 -1.85 -14.86
C LEU A 211 -15.34 -3.27 -14.28
N LYS A 212 -16.53 -3.86 -14.13
CA LYS A 212 -16.69 -5.23 -13.65
C LYS A 212 -15.96 -6.26 -14.52
N GLY A 213 -16.01 -6.10 -15.85
CA GLY A 213 -15.28 -6.97 -16.78
C GLY A 213 -13.76 -6.91 -16.60
N MET A 214 -13.19 -5.72 -16.34
CA MET A 214 -11.77 -5.55 -16.06
C MET A 214 -11.37 -6.21 -14.73
N ILE A 215 -12.19 -6.03 -13.69
CA ILE A 215 -11.97 -6.64 -12.36
C ILE A 215 -12.00 -8.16 -12.47
N GLN A 216 -13.04 -8.72 -13.09
CA GLN A 216 -13.17 -10.16 -13.29
C GLN A 216 -11.99 -10.75 -14.04
N ARG A 217 -11.47 -10.02 -15.06
CA ARG A 217 -10.29 -10.47 -15.80
C ARG A 217 -9.04 -10.47 -14.92
N ALA A 218 -8.80 -9.42 -14.14
CA ALA A 218 -7.68 -9.37 -13.21
C ALA A 218 -7.76 -10.54 -12.21
N HIS A 219 -8.92 -10.75 -11.58
CA HIS A 219 -9.15 -11.80 -10.61
C HIS A 219 -9.01 -13.21 -11.22
N LYS A 220 -9.49 -13.43 -12.45
CA LYS A 220 -9.30 -14.69 -13.18
C LYS A 220 -7.82 -15.02 -13.41
N GLU A 221 -6.99 -14.00 -13.57
CA GLU A 221 -5.54 -14.13 -13.70
C GLU A 221 -4.83 -14.15 -12.33
N GLY A 222 -5.57 -14.15 -11.20
CA GLY A 222 -5.05 -14.14 -9.83
C GLY A 222 -4.36 -12.85 -9.44
N ARG A 223 -4.72 -11.73 -10.05
CA ARG A 223 -4.11 -10.41 -9.86
C ARG A 223 -5.10 -9.45 -9.21
N ARG A 224 -4.58 -8.50 -8.44
CA ARG A 224 -5.36 -7.36 -7.95
C ARG A 224 -5.48 -6.29 -9.04
N ILE A 225 -6.47 -5.40 -8.90
CA ILE A 225 -6.67 -4.27 -9.82
C ILE A 225 -6.74 -2.95 -9.05
N ARG A 226 -6.13 -1.91 -9.65
CA ARG A 226 -6.11 -0.53 -9.16
C ARG A 226 -6.33 0.45 -10.30
N PHE A 227 -6.96 1.59 -10.00
CA PHE A 227 -6.99 2.73 -10.93
C PHE A 227 -6.39 3.95 -10.24
N TRP A 228 -5.40 4.61 -10.87
CA TRP A 228 -4.89 5.89 -10.37
C TRP A 228 -5.63 7.07 -11.01
N ALA A 229 -5.45 8.29 -10.44
CA ALA A 229 -6.17 9.51 -10.83
C ALA A 229 -7.70 9.36 -10.81
N THR A 230 -8.20 8.54 -9.90
CA THR A 230 -9.62 8.54 -9.52
C THR A 230 -9.89 9.79 -8.69
N PRO A 231 -11.06 10.47 -8.85
CA PRO A 231 -11.41 11.56 -7.96
C PRO A 231 -11.57 11.07 -6.51
N ASP A 232 -10.98 11.77 -5.54
CA ASP A 232 -11.15 11.51 -4.10
C ASP A 232 -12.52 12.00 -3.63
N LYS A 233 -13.55 11.21 -3.93
CA LYS A 233 -14.95 11.47 -3.60
C LYS A 233 -15.62 10.22 -3.06
N LYS A 234 -16.46 10.36 -2.05
CA LYS A 234 -17.23 9.25 -1.46
C LYS A 234 -18.10 8.51 -2.47
N SER A 235 -18.62 9.21 -3.49
CA SER A 235 -19.37 8.60 -4.60
C SER A 235 -18.50 7.66 -5.42
N VAL A 236 -17.24 8.05 -5.70
CA VAL A 236 -16.27 7.24 -6.45
C VAL A 236 -15.82 6.05 -5.60
N TRP A 237 -15.44 6.28 -4.35
CA TRP A 237 -15.04 5.20 -3.44
C TRP A 237 -16.13 4.13 -3.31
N ARG A 238 -17.41 4.55 -3.23
CA ARG A 238 -18.54 3.61 -3.19
C ARG A 238 -18.62 2.74 -4.44
N GLU A 239 -18.58 3.36 -5.63
CA GLU A 239 -18.67 2.61 -6.88
C GLU A 239 -17.48 1.65 -7.07
N LEU A 240 -16.28 2.05 -6.62
CA LEU A 240 -15.10 1.18 -6.67
C LEU A 240 -15.19 0.01 -5.69
N GLU A 241 -15.65 0.26 -4.46
CA GLU A 241 -15.88 -0.77 -3.43
C GLU A 241 -16.97 -1.74 -3.87
N ASP A 242 -18.13 -1.25 -4.34
CA ASP A 242 -19.25 -2.07 -4.83
C ASP A 242 -18.89 -2.90 -6.06
N ALA A 243 -17.97 -2.39 -6.89
CA ALA A 243 -17.48 -3.13 -8.05
C ALA A 243 -16.45 -4.19 -7.69
N GLY A 244 -15.82 -4.12 -6.51
CA GLY A 244 -14.78 -5.03 -6.05
C GLY A 244 -13.38 -4.68 -6.56
N VAL A 245 -13.06 -3.38 -6.69
CA VAL A 245 -11.69 -2.91 -6.95
C VAL A 245 -10.82 -3.21 -5.74
N ASP A 246 -9.68 -3.84 -5.95
CA ASP A 246 -8.84 -4.33 -4.85
C ASP A 246 -8.06 -3.22 -4.14
N LEU A 247 -7.69 -2.15 -4.85
CA LEU A 247 -6.97 -1.02 -4.28
C LEU A 247 -7.62 0.29 -4.72
N ILE A 248 -8.24 0.98 -3.76
CA ILE A 248 -8.85 2.30 -3.92
C ILE A 248 -7.80 3.36 -3.63
N ASN A 249 -7.44 4.11 -4.66
CA ASN A 249 -6.41 5.16 -4.63
C ASN A 249 -6.94 6.41 -3.93
N THR A 250 -6.17 6.98 -3.01
CA THR A 250 -6.53 8.23 -2.32
C THR A 250 -5.31 9.02 -1.86
N ASP A 251 -5.42 10.34 -1.87
CA ASP A 251 -4.56 11.28 -1.16
C ASP A 251 -5.19 11.70 0.19
N ASP A 252 -6.48 11.40 0.44
CA ASP A 252 -7.20 11.64 1.70
C ASP A 252 -7.28 10.36 2.54
N LEU A 253 -6.19 10.05 3.24
CA LEU A 253 -6.05 8.84 4.07
C LEU A 253 -7.19 8.70 5.08
N LYS A 254 -7.46 9.78 5.81
CA LYS A 254 -8.48 9.76 6.85
C LYS A 254 -9.88 9.65 6.26
N GLY A 255 -10.16 10.38 5.18
CA GLY A 255 -11.46 10.36 4.51
C GLY A 255 -11.82 9.00 3.99
N LEU A 256 -10.91 8.31 3.29
CA LEU A 256 -11.14 6.95 2.81
C LEU A 256 -11.26 5.96 3.97
N SER A 257 -10.39 6.05 4.99
CA SER A 257 -10.45 5.19 6.16
C SER A 257 -11.79 5.28 6.89
N ASP A 258 -12.27 6.50 7.15
CA ASP A 258 -13.57 6.74 7.79
C ASP A 258 -14.74 6.27 6.90
N PHE A 259 -14.65 6.47 5.58
CA PHE A 259 -15.64 6.00 4.63
C PHE A 259 -15.77 4.47 4.67
N ILE A 260 -14.71 3.73 4.48
CA ILE A 260 -14.72 2.25 4.44
C ILE A 260 -15.23 1.67 5.76
N ARG A 261 -14.80 2.23 6.89
CA ARG A 261 -15.27 1.78 8.23
C ARG A 261 -16.76 1.93 8.43
N THR A 262 -17.34 3.01 7.90
CA THR A 262 -18.78 3.26 7.99
C THR A 262 -19.58 2.47 6.96
N TYR A 263 -18.97 2.23 5.80
CA TYR A 263 -19.59 1.53 4.68
C TYR A 263 -19.74 0.02 4.98
N ASN A 264 -18.71 -0.62 5.50
CA ASN A 264 -18.68 -2.04 5.80
C ASN A 264 -19.45 -2.42 7.10
N LYS A 265 -20.00 -1.45 7.82
CA LYS A 265 -20.88 -1.68 8.98
C LYS A 265 -22.37 -1.87 8.59
N LYS A 266 -22.69 -1.70 7.31
CA LYS A 266 -24.05 -1.90 6.78
C LYS A 266 -24.21 -3.29 6.19
#